data_37b9cda7b6622f42c53e6b12a9ee68ad
#
_entry.id   37b9cda7b6622f42c53e6b12a9ee68ad
#
_cell.length_a   1.000
_cell.length_b   1.000
_cell.length_c   1.000
_cell.angle_alpha   90.00
_cell.angle_beta   90.00
_cell.angle_gamma   90.00
#
_symmetry.space_group_name_H-M   'P 1'
#
loop_
_entity.id
_entity.type
_entity.pdbx_description
1 polymer ?
#
loop_
_entity_poly.entity_id
_entity_poly.type
_entity_poly.pdbx_seq_one_letter_code
_entity_poly.pdbx_strand_id
1 'polypeptide(L)'
;ERGLSEQTIRAYRVDLDRFVRSVVEALGTDDPRLDEVTPMEVRGFVAGMFADGYARRTIARRLAAVKSLMKYAGVEGLIITNPTTMVSSPKPERRLPTVLSREEVTALMSVPEGAGPLARRDRALLEVLYSCGLRRSEICGLDRRDIDAAAGTVRVLGKGRKERLVPIGRTALDRLDDWLRVRSEYAGSESGDALFLRRDGNRLDGDSLYRIVRSGMQKITEQSKKSPHVLRHSFATHLLENGAGLREVAEMLGHSSLATTQVYTHVSVERLRSAYAGAHPRAGVPGAGSKTDAGQQQEEG
;
A
#
# COMPACT_ATOMS: atom_id res chain seq x y z
N GLU A 1 0.41 -19.71 -16.71
CA GLU A 1 -0.44 -18.82 -15.85
C GLU A 1 0.42 -18.22 -14.75
N ARG A 2 0.63 -16.89 -14.78
CA ARG A 2 1.55 -16.21 -13.84
C ARG A 2 0.89 -15.80 -12.52
N GLY A 3 -0.28 -16.35 -12.15
CA GLY A 3 -0.97 -15.99 -10.90
C GLY A 3 -1.16 -14.47 -10.71
N LEU A 4 -1.50 -13.76 -11.78
CA LEU A 4 -1.74 -12.31 -11.72
C LEU A 4 -3.01 -12.02 -10.93
N SER A 5 -3.00 -10.93 -10.15
CA SER A 5 -4.21 -10.49 -9.46
C SER A 5 -5.26 -10.00 -10.46
N GLU A 6 -6.54 -10.14 -10.14
CA GLU A 6 -7.65 -9.62 -10.96
C GLU A 6 -7.47 -8.14 -11.33
N GLN A 7 -6.97 -7.34 -10.39
CA GLN A 7 -6.71 -5.92 -10.64
C GLN A 7 -5.61 -5.72 -11.69
N THR A 8 -4.59 -6.58 -11.71
CA THR A 8 -3.54 -6.55 -12.74
C THR A 8 -4.10 -6.95 -14.10
N ILE A 9 -4.96 -7.98 -14.13
CA ILE A 9 -5.64 -8.44 -15.35
C ILE A 9 -6.51 -7.32 -15.92
N ARG A 10 -7.33 -6.66 -15.08
CA ARG A 10 -8.16 -5.52 -15.50
C ARG A 10 -7.32 -4.37 -16.06
N ALA A 11 -6.21 -4.04 -15.39
CA ALA A 11 -5.30 -2.98 -15.86
C ALA A 11 -4.64 -3.34 -17.20
N TYR A 12 -4.20 -4.58 -17.36
CA TYR A 12 -3.62 -5.07 -18.62
C TYR A 12 -4.64 -5.06 -19.74
N ARG A 13 -5.89 -5.48 -19.50
CA ARG A 13 -6.95 -5.43 -20.51
C ARG A 13 -7.11 -4.00 -21.05
N VAL A 14 -7.29 -3.02 -20.18
CA VAL A 14 -7.44 -1.60 -20.60
C VAL A 14 -6.22 -1.10 -21.39
N ASP A 15 -5.01 -1.49 -20.97
CA ASP A 15 -3.79 -1.10 -21.64
C ASP A 15 -3.64 -1.75 -23.03
N LEU A 16 -4.01 -3.03 -23.13
CA LEU A 16 -3.96 -3.78 -24.38
C LEU A 16 -5.07 -3.35 -25.35
N ASP A 17 -6.29 -3.07 -24.87
CA ASP A 17 -7.37 -2.52 -25.70
C ASP A 17 -6.98 -1.20 -26.37
N ARG A 18 -6.18 -0.37 -25.66
CA ARG A 18 -5.64 0.86 -26.23
C ARG A 18 -4.56 0.58 -27.27
N PHE A 19 -3.72 -0.40 -27.03
CA PHE A 19 -2.70 -0.81 -27.99
C PHE A 19 -3.32 -1.36 -29.27
N VAL A 20 -4.32 -2.24 -29.16
CA VAL A 20 -5.04 -2.79 -30.34
C VAL A 20 -5.65 -1.67 -31.15
N ARG A 21 -6.32 -0.69 -30.53
CA ARG A 21 -6.87 0.49 -31.26
C ARG A 21 -5.80 1.27 -32.00
N SER A 22 -4.64 1.46 -31.41
CA SER A 22 -3.52 2.15 -32.07
C SER A 22 -2.97 1.36 -33.26
N VAL A 23 -2.97 0.02 -33.18
CA VAL A 23 -2.54 -0.87 -34.28
C VAL A 23 -3.57 -0.88 -35.41
N VAL A 24 -4.87 -0.99 -35.08
CA VAL A 24 -5.98 -0.88 -36.04
C VAL A 24 -5.89 0.40 -36.85
N GLU A 25 -5.68 1.53 -36.17
CA GLU A 25 -5.52 2.84 -36.84
C GLU A 25 -4.25 2.89 -37.72
N ALA A 26 -3.13 2.34 -37.24
CA ALA A 26 -1.86 2.39 -37.97
C ALA A 26 -1.85 1.49 -39.21
N LEU A 27 -2.47 0.30 -39.15
CA LEU A 27 -2.54 -0.66 -40.25
C LEU A 27 -3.73 -0.45 -41.17
N GLY A 28 -4.73 0.35 -40.76
CA GLY A 28 -5.95 0.60 -41.53
C GLY A 28 -6.83 -0.65 -41.72
N THR A 29 -6.82 -1.56 -40.76
CA THR A 29 -7.59 -2.81 -40.77
C THR A 29 -8.30 -3.02 -39.44
N ASP A 30 -9.56 -3.47 -39.48
CA ASP A 30 -10.35 -3.71 -38.25
C ASP A 30 -9.96 -5.03 -37.52
N ASP A 31 -9.22 -5.92 -38.16
CA ASP A 31 -8.78 -7.20 -37.60
C ASP A 31 -7.27 -7.42 -37.84
N PRO A 32 -6.41 -6.66 -37.12
CA PRO A 32 -4.97 -6.79 -37.26
C PRO A 32 -4.46 -8.10 -36.65
N ARG A 33 -3.65 -8.83 -37.40
CA ARG A 33 -2.98 -10.03 -36.92
C ARG A 33 -1.76 -9.68 -36.08
N LEU A 34 -1.43 -10.50 -35.07
CA LEU A 34 -0.30 -10.28 -34.19
C LEU A 34 1.06 -10.32 -34.93
N ASP A 35 1.18 -11.10 -36.00
CA ASP A 35 2.37 -11.23 -36.83
C ASP A 35 2.59 -10.03 -37.79
N GLU A 36 1.57 -9.19 -38.00
CA GLU A 36 1.65 -7.93 -38.74
C GLU A 36 2.19 -6.76 -37.89
N VAL A 37 2.21 -6.92 -36.57
CA VAL A 37 2.71 -5.90 -35.67
C VAL A 37 4.23 -5.85 -35.72
N THR A 38 4.78 -4.76 -36.22
CA THR A 38 6.22 -4.52 -36.30
C THR A 38 6.72 -3.59 -35.18
N PRO A 39 8.03 -3.39 -35.02
CA PRO A 39 8.53 -2.37 -34.09
C PRO A 39 8.03 -0.94 -34.38
N MET A 40 7.54 -0.68 -35.60
CA MET A 40 7.02 0.64 -35.99
C MET A 40 5.71 0.95 -35.30
N GLU A 41 4.73 0.01 -35.30
CA GLU A 41 3.46 0.17 -34.61
C GLU A 41 3.65 0.30 -33.10
N VAL A 42 4.58 -0.47 -32.51
CA VAL A 42 4.90 -0.34 -31.07
C VAL A 42 5.52 1.02 -30.74
N ARG A 43 6.41 1.55 -31.60
CA ARG A 43 6.96 2.91 -31.44
C ARG A 43 5.89 3.97 -31.64
N GLY A 44 5.00 3.82 -32.65
CA GLY A 44 3.88 4.69 -32.91
C GLY A 44 2.94 4.79 -31.69
N PHE A 45 2.61 3.67 -31.08
CA PHE A 45 1.84 3.63 -29.82
C PHE A 45 2.51 4.41 -28.69
N VAL A 46 3.82 4.25 -28.51
CA VAL A 46 4.58 5.00 -27.50
C VAL A 46 4.60 6.50 -27.82
N ALA A 47 4.83 6.88 -29.09
CA ALA A 47 4.86 8.26 -29.54
C ALA A 47 3.49 8.94 -29.38
N GLY A 48 2.39 8.25 -29.74
CA GLY A 48 1.03 8.73 -29.53
C GLY A 48 0.72 9.02 -28.07
N MET A 49 1.16 8.15 -27.16
CA MET A 49 1.00 8.42 -25.73
C MET A 49 1.79 9.63 -25.23
N PHE A 50 2.98 9.90 -25.80
CA PHE A 50 3.72 11.13 -25.49
C PHE A 50 2.98 12.37 -26.03
N ALA A 51 2.46 12.31 -27.25
CA ALA A 51 1.66 13.39 -27.86
C ALA A 51 0.39 13.68 -27.04
N ASP A 52 -0.28 12.65 -26.51
CA ASP A 52 -1.43 12.76 -25.62
C ASP A 52 -1.08 13.29 -24.21
N GLY A 53 0.19 13.57 -23.90
CA GLY A 53 0.62 14.12 -22.62
C GLY A 53 0.69 13.10 -21.46
N TYR A 54 0.71 11.79 -21.73
CA TYR A 54 0.84 10.80 -20.66
C TYR A 54 2.19 10.85 -19.95
N ALA A 55 2.17 10.72 -18.64
CA ALA A 55 3.39 10.65 -17.84
C ALA A 55 4.26 9.42 -18.24
N ARG A 56 5.59 9.58 -18.28
CA ARG A 56 6.56 8.52 -18.62
C ARG A 56 6.33 7.22 -17.86
N ARG A 57 5.94 7.27 -16.59
CA ARG A 57 5.60 6.10 -15.76
C ARG A 57 4.37 5.34 -16.30
N THR A 58 3.36 6.06 -16.77
CA THR A 58 2.15 5.46 -17.36
C THR A 58 2.50 4.78 -18.68
N ILE A 59 3.30 5.45 -19.53
CA ILE A 59 3.76 4.91 -20.81
C ILE A 59 4.60 3.64 -20.57
N ALA A 60 5.55 3.67 -19.64
CA ALA A 60 6.38 2.50 -19.31
C ALA A 60 5.54 1.31 -18.82
N ARG A 61 4.51 1.55 -17.99
CA ARG A 61 3.60 0.51 -17.50
C ARG A 61 2.78 -0.11 -18.65
N ARG A 62 2.22 0.72 -19.54
CA ARG A 62 1.44 0.26 -20.70
C ARG A 62 2.31 -0.53 -21.69
N LEU A 63 3.49 -0.03 -21.97
CA LEU A 63 4.45 -0.75 -22.81
C LEU A 63 4.87 -2.09 -22.19
N ALA A 64 4.95 -2.19 -20.85
CA ALA A 64 5.22 -3.45 -20.17
C ALA A 64 4.09 -4.47 -20.36
N ALA A 65 2.82 -4.04 -20.43
CA ALA A 65 1.69 -4.92 -20.77
C ALA A 65 1.83 -5.45 -22.21
N VAL A 66 2.14 -4.58 -23.17
CA VAL A 66 2.39 -4.97 -24.58
C VAL A 66 3.57 -5.93 -24.68
N LYS A 67 4.68 -5.64 -24.01
CA LYS A 67 5.86 -6.56 -23.95
C LYS A 67 5.49 -7.93 -23.37
N SER A 68 4.63 -7.97 -22.37
CA SER A 68 4.16 -9.22 -21.78
C SER A 68 3.30 -10.03 -22.75
N LEU A 69 2.40 -9.37 -23.50
CA LEU A 69 1.60 -10.00 -24.54
C LEU A 69 2.48 -10.57 -25.65
N MET A 70 3.39 -9.77 -26.22
CA MET A 70 4.25 -10.20 -27.33
C MET A 70 5.22 -11.31 -26.90
N LYS A 71 5.69 -11.28 -25.65
CA LYS A 71 6.47 -12.39 -25.10
C LYS A 71 5.65 -13.68 -25.03
N TYR A 72 4.41 -13.60 -24.57
CA TYR A 72 3.49 -14.73 -24.53
C TYR A 72 3.21 -15.26 -25.94
N ALA A 73 2.88 -14.38 -26.90
CA ALA A 73 2.64 -14.75 -28.29
C ALA A 73 3.84 -15.46 -28.93
N GLY A 74 5.07 -15.04 -28.60
CA GLY A 74 6.29 -15.72 -29.07
C GLY A 74 6.47 -17.12 -28.46
N VAL A 75 6.10 -17.30 -27.16
CA VAL A 75 6.16 -18.62 -26.50
C VAL A 75 5.11 -19.59 -27.09
N GLU A 76 3.93 -19.08 -27.42
CA GLU A 76 2.85 -19.87 -28.04
C GLU A 76 3.03 -20.07 -29.57
N GLY A 77 4.12 -19.54 -30.15
CA GLY A 77 4.38 -19.65 -31.59
C GLY A 77 3.47 -18.82 -32.49
N LEU A 78 2.71 -17.87 -31.92
CA LEU A 78 1.82 -16.97 -32.67
C LEU A 78 2.56 -15.89 -33.45
N ILE A 79 3.80 -15.60 -33.07
CA ILE A 79 4.72 -14.70 -33.76
C ILE A 79 6.13 -15.30 -33.80
N ILE A 80 6.86 -15.08 -34.90
CA ILE A 80 8.25 -15.55 -35.06
C ILE A 80 9.21 -14.59 -34.38
N THR A 81 9.00 -13.29 -34.55
CA THR A 81 9.85 -12.23 -34.01
C THR A 81 9.06 -11.34 -33.06
N ASN A 82 9.61 -11.09 -31.89
CA ASN A 82 8.97 -10.19 -30.92
C ASN A 82 9.25 -8.72 -31.27
N PRO A 83 8.25 -7.93 -31.71
CA PRO A 83 8.44 -6.55 -32.17
C PRO A 83 8.80 -5.58 -31.03
N THR A 84 8.64 -6.00 -29.77
CA THR A 84 8.90 -5.12 -28.63
C THR A 84 10.35 -5.15 -28.15
N THR A 85 11.18 -6.05 -28.64
CA THR A 85 12.60 -6.20 -28.22
C THR A 85 13.42 -4.95 -28.46
N MET A 86 13.18 -4.28 -29.59
CA MET A 86 13.91 -3.07 -30.00
C MET A 86 13.24 -1.76 -29.52
N VAL A 87 12.21 -1.83 -28.67
CA VAL A 87 11.52 -0.66 -28.16
C VAL A 87 11.88 -0.42 -26.69
N SER A 88 12.63 0.66 -26.46
CA SER A 88 13.06 1.05 -25.13
C SER A 88 11.90 1.59 -24.29
N SER A 89 11.80 1.17 -23.04
CA SER A 89 10.85 1.75 -22.09
C SER A 89 11.34 3.13 -21.64
N PRO A 90 10.47 4.17 -21.64
CA PRO A 90 10.85 5.46 -21.11
C PRO A 90 11.24 5.33 -19.63
N LYS A 91 12.40 5.90 -19.28
CA LYS A 91 12.85 5.94 -17.88
C LYS A 91 11.95 6.90 -17.09
N PRO A 92 11.26 6.44 -16.06
CA PRO A 92 10.49 7.34 -15.18
C PRO A 92 11.44 8.28 -14.44
N GLU A 93 10.99 9.50 -14.21
CA GLU A 93 11.72 10.42 -13.34
C GLU A 93 11.86 9.79 -11.94
N ARG A 94 13.06 9.81 -11.40
CA ARG A 94 13.32 9.45 -10.01
C ARG A 94 12.86 10.61 -9.12
N ARG A 95 11.62 10.57 -8.66
CA ARG A 95 11.16 11.48 -7.60
C ARG A 95 11.51 10.87 -6.26
N LEU A 96 12.05 11.69 -5.36
CA LEU A 96 12.25 11.26 -3.97
C LEU A 96 10.90 10.79 -3.39
N PRO A 97 10.92 9.71 -2.62
CA PRO A 97 9.72 9.25 -1.93
C PRO A 97 9.20 10.36 -1.00
N THR A 98 7.90 10.55 -1.00
CA THR A 98 7.23 11.45 -0.08
C THR A 98 7.12 10.76 1.28
N VAL A 99 7.64 11.38 2.33
CA VAL A 99 7.55 10.93 3.74
C VAL A 99 6.89 12.05 4.52
N LEU A 100 5.93 11.73 5.38
CA LEU A 100 5.39 12.68 6.35
C LEU A 100 6.34 12.77 7.55
N SER A 101 6.50 13.95 8.13
CA SER A 101 7.17 14.09 9.42
C SER A 101 6.36 13.46 10.56
N ARG A 102 6.95 13.30 11.74
CA ARG A 102 6.23 12.77 12.92
C ARG A 102 5.12 13.72 13.36
N GLU A 103 5.33 15.02 13.24
CA GLU A 103 4.37 16.09 13.53
C GLU A 103 3.22 16.03 12.53
N GLU A 104 3.49 15.88 11.23
CA GLU A 104 2.48 15.72 10.19
C GLU A 104 1.66 14.44 10.43
N VAL A 105 2.28 13.31 10.80
CA VAL A 105 1.55 12.09 11.16
C VAL A 105 0.66 12.32 12.37
N THR A 106 1.17 12.97 13.42
CA THR A 106 0.37 13.27 14.63
C THR A 106 -0.81 14.19 14.32
N ALA A 107 -0.59 15.21 13.50
CA ALA A 107 -1.65 16.09 13.01
C ALA A 107 -2.69 15.32 12.20
N LEU A 108 -2.26 14.39 11.31
CA LEU A 108 -3.17 13.56 10.51
C LEU A 108 -4.10 12.70 11.38
N MET A 109 -3.58 12.12 12.48
CA MET A 109 -4.38 11.30 13.39
C MET A 109 -5.45 12.12 14.12
N SER A 110 -5.28 13.44 14.21
CA SER A 110 -6.22 14.38 14.84
C SER A 110 -7.23 14.98 13.84
N VAL A 111 -7.02 14.80 12.51
CA VAL A 111 -7.91 15.37 11.47
C VAL A 111 -9.36 14.90 11.55
N PRO A 112 -9.69 13.63 11.85
CA PRO A 112 -11.08 13.21 11.96
C PRO A 112 -11.71 13.82 13.23
N GLU A 113 -12.39 14.95 13.05
CA GLU A 113 -13.02 15.71 14.14
C GLU A 113 -14.38 15.11 14.57
N GLY A 114 -14.77 15.40 15.83
CA GLY A 114 -16.04 14.98 16.40
C GLY A 114 -16.02 13.62 17.08
N ALA A 115 -17.13 13.31 17.76
CA ALA A 115 -17.33 12.07 18.52
C ALA A 115 -18.17 11.03 17.77
N GLY A 116 -18.64 11.35 16.56
CA GLY A 116 -19.49 10.46 15.78
C GLY A 116 -18.78 9.18 15.33
N PRO A 117 -19.55 8.11 15.04
CA PRO A 117 -18.98 6.80 14.70
C PRO A 117 -18.02 6.83 13.51
N LEU A 118 -18.31 7.60 12.45
CA LEU A 118 -17.41 7.70 11.29
C LEU A 118 -16.07 8.38 11.64
N ALA A 119 -16.08 9.37 12.54
CA ALA A 119 -14.84 10.00 13.01
C ALA A 119 -13.99 9.01 13.83
N ARG A 120 -14.63 8.19 14.68
CA ARG A 120 -13.95 7.11 15.43
C ARG A 120 -13.36 6.07 14.48
N ARG A 121 -14.14 5.65 13.47
CA ARG A 121 -13.66 4.76 12.39
C ARG A 121 -12.44 5.33 11.70
N ASP A 122 -12.50 6.59 11.26
CA ASP A 122 -11.43 7.19 10.48
C ASP A 122 -10.14 7.37 11.30
N ARG A 123 -10.27 7.72 12.60
CA ARG A 123 -9.12 7.73 13.52
C ARG A 123 -8.50 6.35 13.67
N ALA A 124 -9.30 5.33 13.94
CA ALA A 124 -8.82 3.94 14.04
C ALA A 124 -8.17 3.47 12.75
N LEU A 125 -8.77 3.78 11.60
CA LEU A 125 -8.30 3.41 10.28
C LEU A 125 -6.92 4.02 9.99
N LEU A 126 -6.74 5.33 10.20
CA LEU A 126 -5.48 6.03 10.00
C LEU A 126 -4.39 5.51 10.94
N GLU A 127 -4.76 5.29 12.21
CA GLU A 127 -3.83 4.78 13.22
C GLU A 127 -3.33 3.38 12.87
N VAL A 128 -4.22 2.44 12.52
CA VAL A 128 -3.85 1.07 12.12
C VAL A 128 -3.03 1.08 10.84
N LEU A 129 -3.40 1.91 9.87
CA LEU A 129 -2.70 2.01 8.59
C LEU A 129 -1.24 2.44 8.79
N TYR A 130 -1.00 3.42 9.64
CA TYR A 130 0.34 3.89 9.96
C TYR A 130 1.06 2.95 10.93
N SER A 131 0.40 2.50 12.01
CA SER A 131 1.01 1.64 13.03
C SER A 131 1.52 0.31 12.46
N CYS A 132 0.81 -0.27 11.49
CA CYS A 132 1.16 -1.57 10.91
C CYS A 132 1.78 -1.46 9.51
N GLY A 133 1.86 -0.27 8.93
CA GLY A 133 2.40 -0.07 7.57
C GLY A 133 1.68 -0.89 6.50
N LEU A 134 0.36 -1.06 6.61
CA LEU A 134 -0.42 -1.94 5.73
C LEU A 134 -0.57 -1.40 4.31
N ARG A 135 -0.73 -2.31 3.34
CA ARG A 135 -1.17 -1.94 1.99
C ARG A 135 -2.66 -1.62 1.99
N ARG A 136 -3.10 -0.82 1.00
CA ARG A 136 -4.52 -0.47 0.80
C ARG A 136 -5.43 -1.70 0.80
N SER A 137 -5.09 -2.73 0.05
CA SER A 137 -5.89 -3.96 -0.02
C SER A 137 -5.86 -4.77 1.27
N GLU A 138 -4.76 -4.74 2.00
CA GLU A 138 -4.60 -5.47 3.25
C GLU A 138 -5.52 -4.91 4.33
N ILE A 139 -5.50 -3.59 4.57
CA ILE A 139 -6.35 -2.98 5.60
C ILE A 139 -7.86 -3.08 5.25
N CYS A 140 -8.22 -2.96 3.96
CA CYS A 140 -9.61 -3.17 3.53
C CYS A 140 -10.07 -4.62 3.69
N GLY A 141 -9.14 -5.58 3.64
CA GLY A 141 -9.41 -7.00 3.79
C GLY A 141 -9.47 -7.50 5.23
N LEU A 142 -9.08 -6.69 6.23
CA LEU A 142 -9.07 -7.12 7.63
C LEU A 142 -10.46 -7.45 8.16
N ASP A 143 -10.53 -8.55 8.90
CA ASP A 143 -11.64 -8.94 9.74
C ASP A 143 -11.34 -8.60 11.22
N ARG A 144 -12.38 -8.53 12.07
CA ARG A 144 -12.21 -8.31 13.52
C ARG A 144 -11.32 -9.37 14.16
N ARG A 145 -11.46 -10.63 13.74
CA ARG A 145 -10.67 -11.78 14.21
C ARG A 145 -9.20 -11.73 13.81
N ASP A 146 -8.80 -10.84 12.91
CA ASP A 146 -7.40 -10.67 12.52
C ASP A 146 -6.60 -9.83 13.51
N ILE A 147 -7.27 -9.20 14.48
CA ILE A 147 -6.66 -8.42 15.55
C ILE A 147 -6.53 -9.29 16.79
N ASP A 148 -5.32 -9.54 17.22
CA ASP A 148 -5.02 -10.11 18.54
C ASP A 148 -4.52 -9.01 19.46
N ALA A 149 -5.45 -8.45 20.25
CA ALA A 149 -5.14 -7.36 21.17
C ALA A 149 -4.25 -7.83 22.34
N ALA A 150 -4.38 -9.09 22.77
CA ALA A 150 -3.58 -9.64 23.85
C ALA A 150 -2.12 -9.87 23.41
N ALA A 151 -1.94 -10.43 22.22
CA ALA A 151 -0.61 -10.60 21.63
C ALA A 151 -0.04 -9.29 21.03
N GLY A 152 -0.85 -8.23 20.85
CA GLY A 152 -0.44 -6.99 20.19
C GLY A 152 -0.01 -7.21 18.74
N THR A 153 -0.77 -8.01 18.00
CA THR A 153 -0.47 -8.35 16.60
C THR A 153 -1.71 -8.29 15.69
N VAL A 154 -1.45 -8.07 14.41
CA VAL A 154 -2.43 -8.13 13.33
C VAL A 154 -2.01 -9.20 12.35
N ARG A 155 -2.91 -10.13 12.05
CA ARG A 155 -2.73 -11.12 10.98
C ARG A 155 -3.11 -10.51 9.64
N VAL A 156 -2.17 -10.46 8.72
CA VAL A 156 -2.33 -9.81 7.42
C VAL A 156 -2.17 -10.80 6.29
N LEU A 157 -3.15 -10.86 5.41
CA LEU A 157 -3.12 -11.68 4.21
C LEU A 157 -2.49 -10.91 3.04
N GLY A 158 -1.31 -11.36 2.61
CA GLY A 158 -0.55 -10.75 1.50
C GLY A 158 -0.85 -11.36 0.14
N LYS A 159 -0.06 -10.97 -0.86
CA LYS A 159 -0.14 -11.53 -2.22
C LYS A 159 0.10 -13.05 -2.21
N GLY A 160 -0.73 -13.80 -2.93
CA GLY A 160 -0.64 -15.26 -2.99
C GLY A 160 -1.16 -15.94 -1.72
N ARG A 161 -2.03 -15.28 -0.95
CA ARG A 161 -2.61 -15.78 0.31
C ARG A 161 -1.57 -16.13 1.39
N LYS A 162 -0.38 -15.53 1.32
CA LYS A 162 0.63 -15.69 2.37
C LYS A 162 0.27 -14.81 3.55
N GLU A 163 0.16 -15.41 4.73
CA GLU A 163 -0.10 -14.71 5.98
C GLU A 163 1.20 -14.18 6.58
N ARG A 164 1.11 -13.05 7.27
CA ARG A 164 2.15 -12.54 8.16
C ARG A 164 1.54 -11.89 9.38
N LEU A 165 2.26 -11.93 10.49
CA LEU A 165 1.92 -11.20 11.71
C LEU A 165 2.69 -9.87 11.72
N VAL A 166 1.98 -8.79 12.01
CA VAL A 166 2.54 -7.44 12.11
C VAL A 166 2.24 -6.92 13.51
N PRO A 167 3.24 -6.40 14.24
CA PRO A 167 2.99 -5.75 15.53
C PRO A 167 2.03 -4.56 15.38
N ILE A 168 1.20 -4.33 16.40
CA ILE A 168 0.31 -3.19 16.51
C ILE A 168 0.53 -2.50 17.86
N GLY A 169 0.67 -1.17 17.83
CA GLY A 169 0.90 -0.37 19.04
C GLY A 169 -0.36 -0.17 19.86
N ARG A 170 -0.17 0.13 21.14
CA ARG A 170 -1.26 0.37 22.12
C ARG A 170 -2.21 1.47 21.64
N THR A 171 -1.67 2.58 21.11
CA THR A 171 -2.48 3.69 20.59
C THR A 171 -3.46 3.23 19.50
N ALA A 172 -3.01 2.35 18.60
CA ALA A 172 -3.86 1.83 17.53
C ALA A 172 -4.94 0.89 18.08
N LEU A 173 -4.61 0.07 19.08
CA LEU A 173 -5.57 -0.81 19.76
C LEU A 173 -6.64 -0.01 20.51
N ASP A 174 -6.27 1.07 21.19
CA ASP A 174 -7.22 1.94 21.89
C ASP A 174 -8.19 2.62 20.90
N ARG A 175 -7.69 3.08 19.74
CA ARG A 175 -8.54 3.64 18.68
C ARG A 175 -9.44 2.58 18.02
N LEU A 176 -8.96 1.35 17.91
CA LEU A 176 -9.77 0.24 17.41
C LEU A 176 -10.90 -0.10 18.40
N ASP A 177 -10.62 -0.13 19.70
CA ASP A 177 -11.63 -0.38 20.73
C ASP A 177 -12.72 0.72 20.68
N ASP A 178 -12.33 1.99 20.61
CA ASP A 178 -13.27 3.12 20.44
C ASP A 178 -14.17 2.96 19.20
N TRP A 179 -13.62 2.47 18.09
CA TRP A 179 -14.39 2.20 16.88
C TRP A 179 -15.32 1.00 17.06
N LEU A 180 -14.81 -0.10 17.58
CA LEU A 180 -15.57 -1.35 17.72
C LEU A 180 -16.79 -1.21 18.63
N ARG A 181 -16.75 -0.34 19.64
CA ARG A 181 -17.89 -0.02 20.50
C ARG A 181 -19.09 0.59 19.76
N VAL A 182 -18.83 1.32 18.68
CA VAL A 182 -19.87 2.01 17.89
C VAL A 182 -20.08 1.39 16.50
N ARG A 183 -19.27 0.39 16.14
CA ARG A 183 -19.33 -0.24 14.81
C ARG A 183 -20.71 -0.82 14.50
N SER A 184 -21.41 -1.36 15.50
CA SER A 184 -22.75 -1.94 15.37
C SER A 184 -23.78 -0.92 14.88
N GLU A 185 -23.59 0.38 15.09
CA GLU A 185 -24.48 1.44 14.58
C GLU A 185 -24.48 1.52 13.04
N TYR A 186 -23.44 0.99 12.39
CA TYR A 186 -23.29 0.93 10.93
C TYR A 186 -23.35 -0.48 10.37
N ALA A 187 -23.35 -1.50 11.23
CA ALA A 187 -23.36 -2.88 10.76
C ALA A 187 -24.74 -3.25 10.21
N GLY A 188 -24.77 -3.77 8.98
CA GLY A 188 -25.92 -4.35 8.32
C GLY A 188 -25.70 -5.84 8.02
N SER A 189 -26.63 -6.46 7.32
CA SER A 189 -26.58 -7.89 6.93
C SER A 189 -25.30 -8.24 6.16
N GLU A 190 -24.81 -7.34 5.32
CA GLU A 190 -23.64 -7.54 4.44
C GLU A 190 -22.32 -7.17 5.12
N SER A 191 -22.33 -6.66 6.37
CA SER A 191 -21.10 -6.23 7.06
C SER A 191 -20.17 -7.38 7.40
N GLY A 192 -20.73 -8.56 7.67
CA GLY A 192 -19.97 -9.73 8.07
C GLY A 192 -18.97 -9.41 9.21
N ASP A 193 -17.80 -10.02 9.12
CA ASP A 193 -16.73 -9.85 10.11
C ASP A 193 -15.76 -8.70 9.78
N ALA A 194 -16.05 -7.89 8.74
CA ALA A 194 -15.20 -6.80 8.29
C ALA A 194 -14.82 -5.86 9.43
N LEU A 195 -13.53 -5.56 9.61
CA LEU A 195 -13.05 -4.66 10.66
C LEU A 195 -13.56 -3.23 10.43
N PHE A 196 -13.41 -2.72 9.22
CA PHE A 196 -13.82 -1.37 8.84
C PHE A 196 -14.99 -1.39 7.88
N LEU A 197 -15.99 -0.54 8.16
CA LEU A 197 -17.21 -0.42 7.38
C LEU A 197 -17.29 0.96 6.70
N ARG A 198 -17.95 0.98 5.55
CA ARG A 198 -18.41 2.22 4.92
C ARG A 198 -19.64 2.74 5.65
N ARG A 199 -20.11 3.94 5.23
CA ARG A 199 -21.33 4.56 5.77
C ARG A 199 -22.59 3.71 5.52
N ASP A 200 -22.62 2.93 4.46
CA ASP A 200 -23.71 2.04 4.07
C ASP A 200 -23.67 0.66 4.74
N GLY A 201 -22.75 0.45 5.70
CA GLY A 201 -22.58 -0.80 6.41
C GLY A 201 -21.76 -1.87 5.69
N ASN A 202 -21.44 -1.67 4.42
CA ASN A 202 -20.59 -2.61 3.69
C ASN A 202 -19.12 -2.51 4.10
N ARG A 203 -18.33 -3.55 3.79
CA ARG A 203 -16.86 -3.53 3.98
C ARG A 203 -16.24 -2.30 3.33
N LEU A 204 -15.29 -1.67 4.01
CA LEU A 204 -14.54 -0.54 3.46
C LEU A 204 -13.77 -0.97 2.21
N ASP A 205 -13.99 -0.25 1.12
CA ASP A 205 -13.26 -0.45 -0.14
C ASP A 205 -12.04 0.46 -0.26
N GLY A 206 -11.19 0.15 -1.24
CA GLY A 206 -9.95 0.89 -1.45
C GLY A 206 -10.15 2.35 -1.88
N ASP A 207 -11.26 2.68 -2.55
CA ASP A 207 -11.51 4.05 -3.03
C ASP A 207 -12.02 4.94 -1.87
N SER A 208 -12.83 4.36 -0.99
CA SER A 208 -13.25 5.03 0.25
C SER A 208 -12.05 5.28 1.18
N LEU A 209 -11.18 4.28 1.37
CA LEU A 209 -9.92 4.46 2.10
C LEU A 209 -9.06 5.57 1.48
N TYR A 210 -8.89 5.55 0.16
CA TYR A 210 -8.09 6.56 -0.52
C TYR A 210 -8.64 7.97 -0.30
N ARG A 211 -9.98 8.15 -0.37
CA ARG A 211 -10.64 9.45 -0.12
C ARG A 211 -10.41 9.93 1.32
N ILE A 212 -10.55 9.05 2.32
CA ILE A 212 -10.32 9.38 3.73
C ILE A 212 -8.87 9.86 3.94
N VAL A 213 -7.89 9.07 3.50
CA VAL A 213 -6.48 9.41 3.66
C VAL A 213 -6.12 10.69 2.92
N ARG A 214 -6.58 10.84 1.66
CA ARG A 214 -6.31 12.02 0.85
C ARG A 214 -6.90 13.29 1.47
N SER A 215 -8.16 13.24 1.92
CA SER A 215 -8.82 14.36 2.59
C SER A 215 -8.09 14.77 3.88
N GLY A 216 -7.68 13.79 4.68
CA GLY A 216 -6.88 14.06 5.88
C GLY A 216 -5.55 14.72 5.56
N MET A 217 -4.80 14.16 4.60
CA MET A 217 -3.50 14.72 4.19
C MET A 217 -3.61 16.11 3.55
N GLN A 218 -4.73 16.44 2.90
CA GLN A 218 -4.95 17.79 2.34
C GLN A 218 -4.97 18.89 3.41
N LYS A 219 -5.35 18.53 4.63
CA LYS A 219 -5.45 19.47 5.77
C LYS A 219 -4.13 19.69 6.50
N ILE A 220 -3.14 18.80 6.31
CA ILE A 220 -1.91 18.79 7.14
C ILE A 220 -0.62 18.99 6.35
N THR A 221 -0.64 18.87 5.04
CA THR A 221 0.60 18.95 4.24
C THR A 221 0.34 19.50 2.84
N GLU A 222 1.27 20.32 2.34
CA GLU A 222 1.30 20.83 0.97
C GLU A 222 1.93 19.83 -0.02
N GLN A 223 2.43 18.70 0.44
CA GLN A 223 3.06 17.71 -0.42
C GLN A 223 2.10 17.22 -1.51
N SER A 224 2.61 17.07 -2.73
CA SER A 224 1.80 16.74 -3.91
C SER A 224 1.20 15.33 -3.87
N LYS A 225 1.88 14.37 -3.22
CA LYS A 225 1.40 12.99 -3.10
C LYS A 225 0.67 12.80 -1.78
N LYS A 226 -0.62 12.49 -1.87
CA LYS A 226 -1.51 12.27 -0.73
C LYS A 226 -2.22 10.93 -0.92
N SER A 227 -1.65 9.85 -0.34
CA SER A 227 -2.17 8.49 -0.55
C SER A 227 -1.78 7.54 0.60
N PRO A 228 -2.46 6.41 0.76
CA PRO A 228 -2.10 5.38 1.74
C PRO A 228 -0.64 4.89 1.63
N HIS A 229 -0.06 4.92 0.42
CA HIS A 229 1.34 4.55 0.22
C HIS A 229 2.33 5.48 0.90
N VAL A 230 1.98 6.77 1.05
CA VAL A 230 2.81 7.74 1.78
C VAL A 230 2.89 7.35 3.26
N LEU A 231 1.75 7.02 3.90
CA LEU A 231 1.74 6.56 5.30
C LEU A 231 2.58 5.29 5.51
N ARG A 232 2.42 4.32 4.62
CA ARG A 232 3.24 3.10 4.68
C ARG A 232 4.73 3.38 4.48
N HIS A 233 5.08 4.34 3.63
CA HIS A 233 6.47 4.73 3.42
C HIS A 233 7.01 5.48 4.64
N SER A 234 6.22 6.39 5.23
CA SER A 234 6.57 7.07 6.48
C SER A 234 6.77 6.09 7.64
N PHE A 235 5.91 5.07 7.77
CA PHE A 235 6.10 3.97 8.72
C PHE A 235 7.49 3.33 8.57
N ALA A 236 7.83 2.91 7.34
CA ALA A 236 9.12 2.25 7.10
C ALA A 236 10.31 3.16 7.41
N THR A 237 10.25 4.41 6.96
CA THR A 237 11.31 5.41 7.18
C THR A 237 11.49 5.69 8.66
N HIS A 238 10.42 5.95 9.40
CA HIS A 238 10.49 6.26 10.84
C HIS A 238 11.03 5.09 11.67
N LEU A 239 10.67 3.85 11.31
CA LEU A 239 11.25 2.68 11.97
C LEU A 239 12.77 2.59 11.74
N LEU A 240 13.21 2.77 10.49
CA LEU A 240 14.64 2.72 10.15
C LEU A 240 15.43 3.86 10.81
N GLU A 241 14.90 5.09 10.81
CA GLU A 241 15.50 6.27 11.46
C GLU A 241 15.64 6.08 12.97
N ASN A 242 14.73 5.31 13.58
CA ASN A 242 14.75 4.98 15.00
C ASN A 242 15.54 3.68 15.32
N GLY A 243 16.29 3.15 14.35
CA GLY A 243 17.20 2.04 14.58
C GLY A 243 16.61 0.64 14.41
N ALA A 244 15.39 0.49 13.88
CA ALA A 244 14.91 -0.83 13.50
C ALA A 244 15.75 -1.41 12.36
N GLY A 245 16.04 -2.71 12.41
CA GLY A 245 16.77 -3.38 11.36
C GLY A 245 16.00 -3.43 10.04
N LEU A 246 16.72 -3.30 8.92
CA LEU A 246 16.11 -3.33 7.57
C LEU A 246 15.34 -4.64 7.32
N ARG A 247 15.83 -5.76 7.88
CA ARG A 247 15.20 -7.07 7.73
C ARG A 247 13.84 -7.13 8.43
N GLU A 248 13.77 -6.63 9.68
CA GLU A 248 12.55 -6.57 10.47
C GLU A 248 11.49 -5.68 9.78
N VAL A 249 11.89 -4.52 9.30
CA VAL A 249 11.00 -3.61 8.56
C VAL A 249 10.50 -4.25 7.25
N ALA A 250 11.38 -4.91 6.49
CA ALA A 250 11.01 -5.61 5.25
C ALA A 250 10.03 -6.77 5.53
N GLU A 251 10.22 -7.49 6.64
CA GLU A 251 9.35 -8.59 7.09
C GLU A 251 7.96 -8.06 7.48
N MET A 252 7.87 -7.01 8.30
CA MET A 252 6.60 -6.34 8.65
C MET A 252 5.87 -5.85 7.40
N LEU A 253 6.59 -5.32 6.41
CA LEU A 253 6.02 -4.86 5.15
C LEU A 253 5.63 -6.00 4.19
N GLY A 254 6.10 -7.21 4.38
CA GLY A 254 5.84 -8.36 3.50
C GLY A 254 6.45 -8.16 2.11
N HIS A 255 7.75 -7.85 2.06
CA HIS A 255 8.54 -7.78 0.84
C HIS A 255 9.01 -9.19 0.47
N SER A 256 8.50 -9.76 -0.62
CA SER A 256 8.72 -11.14 -1.05
C SER A 256 10.18 -11.47 -1.43
N SER A 257 11.00 -10.47 -1.74
CA SER A 257 12.40 -10.69 -2.16
C SER A 257 13.38 -10.94 -1.00
N LEU A 258 12.99 -10.63 0.25
CA LEU A 258 13.78 -10.88 1.46
C LEU A 258 13.13 -11.91 2.39
N ALA A 259 11.87 -12.26 2.16
CA ALA A 259 11.13 -13.23 2.94
C ALA A 259 11.15 -14.59 2.21
N THR A 260 12.12 -15.42 2.50
CA THR A 260 11.96 -16.88 2.38
C THR A 260 10.72 -17.28 3.20
N THR A 261 9.97 -18.27 2.72
CA THR A 261 8.77 -18.80 3.39
C THR A 261 9.15 -19.27 4.81
N GLN A 262 9.13 -18.35 5.78
CA GLN A 262 9.39 -18.69 7.17
C GLN A 262 8.04 -18.97 7.84
N VAL A 263 7.93 -20.14 8.44
CA VAL A 263 6.89 -20.42 9.44
C VAL A 263 7.12 -19.42 10.57
N TYR A 264 6.12 -18.58 10.88
CA TYR A 264 6.22 -17.64 11.99
C TYR A 264 6.29 -18.42 13.30
N THR A 265 7.47 -18.45 13.90
CA THR A 265 7.69 -19.01 15.23
C THR A 265 7.45 -17.93 16.30
N HIS A 266 7.16 -18.31 17.53
CA HIS A 266 7.03 -17.37 18.65
C HIS A 266 8.26 -16.43 18.76
N VAL A 267 9.46 -16.95 18.54
CA VAL A 267 10.71 -16.18 18.57
C VAL A 267 10.78 -15.12 17.49
N SER A 268 10.24 -15.39 16.28
CA SER A 268 10.22 -14.39 15.22
C SER A 268 9.23 -13.25 15.50
N VAL A 269 8.09 -13.55 16.12
CA VAL A 269 7.08 -12.53 16.50
C VAL A 269 7.61 -11.64 17.62
N GLU A 270 8.25 -12.20 18.64
CA GLU A 270 8.84 -11.40 19.72
C GLU A 270 9.96 -10.48 19.23
N ARG A 271 10.81 -10.94 18.30
CA ARG A 271 11.83 -10.10 17.67
C ARG A 271 11.20 -8.91 16.93
N LEU A 272 10.15 -9.15 16.14
CA LEU A 272 9.44 -8.08 15.45
C LEU A 272 8.78 -7.10 16.41
N ARG A 273 8.19 -7.60 17.52
CA ARG A 273 7.60 -6.75 18.56
C ARG A 273 8.65 -5.88 19.26
N SER A 274 9.80 -6.44 19.60
CA SER A 274 10.90 -5.71 20.23
C SER A 274 11.45 -4.62 19.30
N ALA A 275 11.68 -4.95 18.03
CA ALA A 275 12.12 -3.97 17.02
C ALA A 275 11.08 -2.86 16.82
N TYR A 276 9.79 -3.22 16.79
CA TYR A 276 8.69 -2.27 16.69
C TYR A 276 8.57 -1.38 17.93
N ALA A 277 8.58 -1.97 19.12
CA ALA A 277 8.44 -1.24 20.38
C ALA A 277 9.57 -0.23 20.60
N GLY A 278 10.80 -0.58 20.20
CA GLY A 278 11.95 0.31 20.32
C GLY A 278 12.02 1.43 19.27
N ALA A 279 11.34 1.25 18.12
CA ALA A 279 11.54 2.15 16.98
C ALA A 279 10.26 2.86 16.49
N HIS A 280 9.05 2.34 16.75
CA HIS A 280 7.84 2.96 16.22
C HIS A 280 7.39 4.16 17.06
N PRO A 281 7.21 5.38 16.48
CA PRO A 281 6.88 6.60 17.23
C PRO A 281 5.60 6.53 18.05
N ARG A 282 4.66 5.63 17.67
CA ARG A 282 3.35 5.46 18.32
C ARG A 282 3.14 4.04 18.86
N ALA A 283 4.22 3.36 19.23
CA ALA A 283 4.13 2.01 19.81
C ALA A 283 3.34 2.01 21.11
N GLY A 284 3.43 3.07 21.91
CA GLY A 284 2.73 3.17 23.19
C GLY A 284 3.14 2.04 24.12
N VAL A 285 4.45 1.89 24.42
CA VAL A 285 4.95 0.82 25.29
C VAL A 285 4.44 1.06 26.70
N PRO A 286 3.77 0.08 27.37
CA PRO A 286 3.55 0.13 28.80
C PRO A 286 4.93 0.04 29.49
N GLY A 287 5.39 1.12 30.14
CA GLY A 287 6.56 1.08 31.00
C GLY A 287 7.79 1.90 30.64
N ALA A 288 7.79 2.76 29.60
CA ALA A 288 8.78 3.81 29.47
C ALA A 288 8.36 4.98 30.37
N GLY A 289 8.49 4.78 31.68
CA GLY A 289 8.42 5.86 32.65
C GLY A 289 9.43 6.93 32.25
N SER A 290 8.98 8.17 32.16
CA SER A 290 9.78 9.36 32.03
C SER A 290 11.01 9.28 32.96
N LYS A 291 12.19 9.14 32.39
CA LYS A 291 13.39 9.60 33.09
C LYS A 291 13.28 11.11 33.11
N THR A 292 12.59 11.60 34.13
CA THR A 292 12.68 12.98 34.59
C THR A 292 14.14 13.20 34.99
N ASP A 293 14.79 14.15 34.35
CA ASP A 293 16.01 14.76 34.79
C ASP A 293 15.86 15.19 36.27
N ALA A 294 16.37 14.39 37.16
CA ALA A 294 16.56 14.78 38.55
C ALA A 294 17.96 15.44 38.64
N GLY A 295 17.90 16.74 38.82
CA GLY A 295 18.93 17.71 38.95
C GLY A 295 20.24 17.28 39.57
N GLN A 296 21.30 17.71 38.92
CA GLN A 296 22.54 18.09 39.57
C GLN A 296 22.26 19.35 40.38
N GLN A 297 22.09 19.23 41.70
CA GLN A 297 22.40 20.28 42.64
C GLN A 297 23.81 19.99 43.14
N GLN A 298 24.74 20.79 42.71
CA GLN A 298 26.05 20.92 43.30
C GLN A 298 25.89 21.56 44.69
N GLU A 299 26.40 20.87 45.69
CA GLU A 299 26.74 21.47 46.96
C GLU A 299 28.06 22.28 46.77
N GLU A 300 27.97 23.58 46.92
CA GLU A 300 29.05 24.43 47.36
C GLU A 300 28.75 24.78 48.84
N GLY A 301 29.69 24.45 49.71
CA GLY A 301 29.72 24.82 51.09
C GLY A 301 31.09 24.46 51.69
#